data_723b212ed1e4b772105c80f449506854
#
_entry.id   723b212ed1e4b772105c80f449506854
#
_cell.length_a   1.000
_cell.length_b   1.000
_cell.length_c   1.000
_cell.angle_alpha   90.00
_cell.angle_beta   90.00
_cell.angle_gamma   90.00
#
_symmetry.space_group_name_H-M   'P 1'
#
loop_
_entity.id
_entity.type
_entity.pdbx_description
1 polymer ?
#
loop_
_entity_poly.entity_id
_entity_poly.type
_entity_poly.pdbx_seq_one_letter_code
_entity_poly.pdbx_strand_id
1 'polypeptide(L)'
;MIDSKYKINPFSPNFLHWVDEVYKNHDNSAYVSTKLIKNWGADAPFLSQLHSLSPKIAKKLPTFFAAKLLTDARAFEQCTSEAVARWKADAFPVKKLLSLTGGLGVDDWAWAITGTEVHSVDPNEALNGWVIHNAERLNVEIHRTTNTAENELELLEANPENAGYNLIYIDPDRRPNGTRKSFDAADYLPNVFELIGKHPHIAPRWLIKMSPMVDPTWIHNQFSCRTKIFAVGLNGEVKEILVEAFPNEARGDAMDVDAICLETTLDEKTQVLQTQVFTFSDGIPDEMISETLQSNEILSANESLLTKESSPAEGTYLFEPSVTLFAACLQKHIPERFNIAAATPNHHFFVARFPLPAAFGRSLKVSNTFSGSLRSIQQQLHPLLTSNPSPKGKKSLPQLNVTPRDCGMNTQDIKKILQVSDGGNQYLFITRNNKQFTAWLGSIAPRKNQ
;
A
#
# COMPACT_ATOMS: atom_id res chain seq x y z
N MET A 1 10.56 11.62 20.49
CA MET A 1 11.54 12.62 20.92
C MET A 1 12.72 12.54 19.98
N ILE A 2 12.87 13.50 19.08
CA ILE A 2 14.11 13.70 18.34
C ILE A 2 15.14 14.09 19.39
N ASP A 3 16.22 13.32 19.43
CA ASP A 3 17.29 13.55 20.42
C ASP A 3 17.78 14.98 20.25
N SER A 4 17.64 15.81 21.31
CA SER A 4 17.98 17.24 21.36
C SER A 4 19.49 17.52 21.11
N LYS A 5 20.28 16.49 20.79
CA LYS A 5 21.71 16.56 20.47
C LYS A 5 22.03 17.22 19.14
N TYR A 6 21.09 17.32 18.22
CA TYR A 6 21.36 17.85 16.89
C TYR A 6 20.65 19.20 16.69
N LYS A 7 21.19 20.28 17.21
CA LYS A 7 20.86 21.65 16.74
C LYS A 7 21.50 21.86 15.36
N ILE A 8 20.95 21.17 14.35
CA ILE A 8 21.31 21.45 12.97
C ILE A 8 20.62 22.76 12.60
N ASN A 9 21.36 23.75 12.16
CA ASN A 9 20.78 24.86 11.43
C ASN A 9 20.74 24.46 9.94
N PRO A 10 19.60 23.88 9.44
CA PRO A 10 19.52 23.34 8.08
C PRO A 10 19.64 24.42 7.00
N PHE A 11 19.60 25.68 7.39
CA PHE A 11 19.63 26.83 6.48
C PHE A 11 21.00 27.47 6.31
N SER A 12 22.05 26.92 6.94
CA SER A 12 23.39 27.45 6.67
C SER A 12 23.81 27.13 5.22
N PRO A 13 24.43 28.06 4.48
CA PRO A 13 24.86 27.82 3.10
C PRO A 13 25.79 26.60 2.96
N ASN A 14 26.64 26.34 3.93
CA ASN A 14 27.52 25.17 3.93
C ASN A 14 26.75 23.87 4.11
N PHE A 15 25.75 23.84 4.98
CA PHE A 15 24.89 22.66 5.18
C PHE A 15 24.13 22.33 3.90
N LEU A 16 23.47 23.30 3.28
CA LEU A 16 22.74 23.10 2.03
C LEU A 16 23.64 22.64 0.87
N HIS A 17 24.86 23.16 0.79
CA HIS A 17 25.84 22.66 -0.16
C HIS A 17 26.13 21.16 0.06
N TRP A 18 26.34 20.73 1.31
CA TRP A 18 26.56 19.31 1.61
C TRP A 18 25.35 18.44 1.33
N VAL A 19 24.13 18.91 1.56
CA VAL A 19 22.91 18.24 1.16
C VAL A 19 22.89 18.01 -0.35
N ASP A 20 23.21 19.03 -1.14
CA ASP A 20 23.28 18.93 -2.60
C ASP A 20 24.31 17.91 -3.08
N GLU A 21 25.49 17.87 -2.47
CA GLU A 21 26.52 16.87 -2.78
C GLU A 21 26.13 15.45 -2.36
N VAL A 22 25.39 15.28 -1.25
CA VAL A 22 24.84 13.98 -0.82
C VAL A 22 23.90 13.43 -1.88
N TYR A 23 22.94 14.22 -2.35
CA TYR A 23 21.98 13.78 -3.37
C TYR A 23 22.65 13.49 -4.72
N LYS A 24 23.65 14.28 -5.11
CA LYS A 24 24.43 14.07 -6.34
C LYS A 24 25.20 12.74 -6.33
N ASN A 25 25.63 12.28 -5.16
CA ASN A 25 26.42 11.06 -4.99
C ASN A 25 25.63 9.92 -4.36
N HIS A 26 24.31 9.90 -4.49
CA HIS A 26 23.39 8.99 -3.79
C HIS A 26 23.63 7.50 -4.10
N ASP A 27 24.15 7.16 -5.25
CA ASP A 27 24.45 5.78 -5.71
C ASP A 27 25.90 5.36 -5.41
N ASN A 28 26.75 6.27 -4.98
CA ASN A 28 28.15 5.99 -4.64
C ASN A 28 28.30 5.62 -3.15
N SER A 29 28.26 4.34 -2.85
CA SER A 29 28.41 3.85 -1.46
C SER A 29 29.75 4.22 -0.80
N ALA A 30 30.80 4.53 -1.59
CA ALA A 30 32.10 4.95 -1.09
C ALA A 30 32.19 6.48 -0.89
N TYR A 31 31.15 7.24 -1.21
CA TYR A 31 31.15 8.70 -1.08
C TYR A 31 31.38 9.16 0.35
N VAL A 32 30.72 8.52 1.32
CA VAL A 32 30.87 8.85 2.74
C VAL A 32 32.21 8.29 3.26
N SER A 33 33.25 9.11 3.19
CA SER A 33 34.60 8.76 3.65
C SER A 33 34.95 9.45 4.98
N THR A 34 35.95 8.92 5.68
CA THR A 34 36.45 9.51 6.94
C THR A 34 36.86 10.97 6.78
N LYS A 35 37.41 11.34 5.62
CA LYS A 35 37.83 12.72 5.31
C LYS A 35 36.60 13.62 5.16
N LEU A 36 35.55 13.14 4.47
CA LEU A 36 34.32 13.88 4.22
C LEU A 36 33.55 14.11 5.52
N ILE A 37 33.42 13.06 6.36
CA ILE A 37 32.80 13.14 7.69
C ILE A 37 33.48 14.24 8.55
N LYS A 38 34.80 14.34 8.51
CA LYS A 38 35.52 15.41 9.22
C LYS A 38 35.15 16.82 8.69
N ASN A 39 34.96 16.96 7.38
CA ASN A 39 34.55 18.23 6.77
C ASN A 39 33.11 18.62 7.14
N TRP A 40 32.24 17.67 7.34
CA TRP A 40 30.85 17.90 7.74
C TRP A 40 30.70 18.32 9.21
N GLY A 41 31.71 18.02 10.06
CA GLY A 41 31.68 18.39 11.48
C GLY A 41 30.46 17.88 12.23
N ALA A 42 29.71 18.77 12.83
CA ALA A 42 28.51 18.45 13.61
C ALA A 42 27.34 17.92 12.74
N ASP A 43 27.34 18.23 11.45
CA ASP A 43 26.27 17.81 10.52
C ASP A 43 26.50 16.38 9.98
N ALA A 44 27.65 15.77 10.26
CA ALA A 44 28.04 14.48 9.70
C ALA A 44 27.04 13.33 9.98
N PRO A 45 26.44 13.18 11.16
CA PRO A 45 25.45 12.13 11.41
C PRO A 45 24.21 12.27 10.54
N PHE A 46 23.68 13.49 10.40
CA PHE A 46 22.50 13.76 9.56
C PHE A 46 22.82 13.52 8.08
N LEU A 47 23.93 14.07 7.56
CA LEU A 47 24.32 13.94 6.16
C LEU A 47 24.65 12.48 5.78
N SER A 48 25.25 11.72 6.69
CA SER A 48 25.51 10.29 6.50
C SER A 48 24.20 9.49 6.44
N GLN A 49 23.25 9.80 7.32
CA GLN A 49 21.92 9.20 7.32
C GLN A 49 21.18 9.55 6.02
N LEU A 50 21.16 10.82 5.64
CA LEU A 50 20.51 11.29 4.41
C LEU A 50 21.11 10.61 3.17
N HIS A 51 22.42 10.42 3.10
CA HIS A 51 23.07 9.68 2.02
C HIS A 51 22.55 8.22 1.97
N SER A 52 22.46 7.54 3.11
CA SER A 52 21.98 6.16 3.17
C SER A 52 20.49 6.03 2.79
N LEU A 53 19.70 7.08 2.99
CA LEU A 53 18.29 7.14 2.64
C LEU A 53 18.04 7.54 1.18
N SER A 54 18.93 8.31 0.58
CA SER A 54 18.72 8.93 -0.73
C SER A 54 18.32 7.95 -1.85
N PRO A 55 18.85 6.70 -1.96
CA PRO A 55 18.37 5.73 -2.95
C PRO A 55 16.93 5.25 -2.69
N LYS A 56 16.51 5.22 -1.42
CA LYS A 56 15.13 4.88 -1.05
C LYS A 56 14.18 6.05 -1.30
N ILE A 57 14.65 7.28 -1.06
CA ILE A 57 13.91 8.52 -1.37
C ILE A 57 13.65 8.58 -2.87
N ALA A 58 14.64 8.30 -3.72
CA ALA A 58 14.48 8.28 -5.17
C ALA A 58 13.35 7.35 -5.64
N LYS A 59 13.13 6.22 -4.96
CA LYS A 59 12.07 5.26 -5.30
C LYS A 59 10.71 5.63 -4.71
N LYS A 60 10.66 6.09 -3.45
CA LYS A 60 9.41 6.33 -2.73
C LYS A 60 8.85 7.72 -3.02
N LEU A 61 9.74 8.71 -3.21
CA LEU A 61 9.45 10.13 -3.33
C LEU A 61 10.31 10.78 -4.44
N PRO A 62 10.14 10.41 -5.72
CA PRO A 62 11.01 10.86 -6.81
C PRO A 62 11.04 12.38 -6.99
N THR A 63 9.92 13.08 -6.84
CA THR A 63 9.85 14.55 -6.92
C THR A 63 10.61 15.21 -5.76
N PHE A 64 10.48 14.67 -4.55
CA PHE A 64 11.22 15.14 -3.38
C PHE A 64 12.72 14.83 -3.47
N PHE A 65 13.07 13.71 -4.09
CA PHE A 65 14.48 13.40 -4.39
C PHE A 65 15.08 14.45 -5.32
N ALA A 66 14.38 14.81 -6.40
CA ALA A 66 14.82 15.86 -7.33
C ALA A 66 14.94 17.23 -6.64
N ALA A 67 14.05 17.52 -5.69
CA ALA A 67 14.07 18.73 -4.87
C ALA A 67 15.07 18.67 -3.70
N LYS A 68 15.74 17.52 -3.48
CA LYS A 68 16.75 17.32 -2.42
C LYS A 68 16.17 17.54 -1.02
N LEU A 69 15.12 16.76 -0.70
CA LEU A 69 14.36 16.74 0.55
C LEU A 69 15.26 16.71 1.81
N LEU A 70 14.95 17.52 2.80
CA LEU A 70 15.47 17.36 4.16
C LEU A 70 14.56 16.42 4.96
N THR A 71 15.11 15.33 5.47
CA THR A 71 14.39 14.34 6.28
C THR A 71 15.33 13.50 7.12
N ASP A 72 14.85 12.97 8.23
CA ASP A 72 15.49 11.87 8.96
C ASP A 72 14.85 10.52 8.59
N ALA A 73 15.44 9.44 9.10
CA ALA A 73 14.97 8.09 8.83
C ALA A 73 13.54 7.85 9.31
N ARG A 74 13.18 8.37 10.50
CA ARG A 74 11.86 8.17 11.10
C ARG A 74 10.77 8.86 10.29
N ALA A 75 10.96 10.14 9.96
CA ALA A 75 10.00 10.90 9.18
C ALA A 75 9.82 10.30 7.77
N PHE A 76 10.94 9.85 7.15
CA PHE A 76 10.90 9.18 5.84
C PHE A 76 10.19 7.82 5.89
N GLU A 77 10.44 7.00 6.89
CA GLU A 77 9.81 5.67 7.01
C GLU A 77 8.31 5.78 7.21
N GLN A 78 7.86 6.74 8.03
CA GLN A 78 6.45 6.95 8.36
C GLN A 78 5.66 7.67 7.27
N CYS A 79 6.29 8.46 6.40
CA CYS A 79 5.56 9.22 5.39
C CYS A 79 4.90 8.33 4.33
N THR A 80 3.86 8.85 3.73
CA THR A 80 3.18 8.26 2.57
C THR A 80 4.12 8.22 1.35
N SER A 81 3.95 7.26 0.43
CA SER A 81 4.63 7.30 -0.87
C SER A 81 4.01 8.36 -1.78
N GLU A 82 4.82 8.95 -2.66
CA GLU A 82 4.37 10.02 -3.56
C GLU A 82 3.15 9.59 -4.41
N ALA A 83 3.16 8.37 -4.95
CA ALA A 83 2.05 7.87 -5.77
C ALA A 83 0.73 7.79 -4.99
N VAL A 84 0.77 7.33 -3.73
CA VAL A 84 -0.43 7.24 -2.88
C VAL A 84 -0.91 8.63 -2.46
N ALA A 85 0.02 9.54 -2.14
CA ALA A 85 -0.32 10.92 -1.78
C ALA A 85 -0.99 11.66 -2.94
N ARG A 86 -0.46 11.54 -4.16
CA ARG A 86 -1.07 12.13 -5.38
C ARG A 86 -2.46 11.56 -5.63
N TRP A 87 -2.60 10.23 -5.56
CA TRP A 87 -3.91 9.61 -5.69
C TRP A 87 -4.92 10.15 -4.66
N LYS A 88 -4.52 10.33 -3.40
CA LYS A 88 -5.40 10.92 -2.38
C LYS A 88 -5.87 12.33 -2.77
N ALA A 89 -4.97 13.17 -3.22
CA ALA A 89 -5.31 14.54 -3.62
C ALA A 89 -6.28 14.55 -4.83
N ASP A 90 -6.08 13.64 -5.78
CA ASP A 90 -6.95 13.51 -6.97
C ASP A 90 -8.31 12.89 -6.62
N ALA A 91 -8.36 11.91 -5.72
CA ALA A 91 -9.60 11.23 -5.31
C ALA A 91 -10.44 12.06 -4.33
N PHE A 92 -9.83 12.96 -3.55
CA PHE A 92 -10.48 13.81 -2.56
C PHE A 92 -10.18 15.31 -2.84
N PRO A 93 -10.59 15.84 -4.00
CA PRO A 93 -10.33 17.23 -4.35
C PRO A 93 -11.08 18.18 -3.43
N VAL A 94 -10.39 19.20 -2.92
CA VAL A 94 -10.95 20.22 -2.02
C VAL A 94 -10.31 21.59 -2.28
N LYS A 95 -10.98 22.66 -1.86
CA LYS A 95 -10.42 24.01 -1.94
C LYS A 95 -9.55 24.34 -0.74
N LYS A 96 -9.97 23.90 0.45
CA LYS A 96 -9.29 24.20 1.72
C LYS A 96 -9.20 22.95 2.60
N LEU A 97 -7.97 22.56 2.94
CA LEU A 97 -7.63 21.39 3.73
C LEU A 97 -7.04 21.81 5.09
N LEU A 98 -7.48 21.14 6.15
CA LEU A 98 -6.80 21.13 7.44
C LEU A 98 -6.11 19.76 7.64
N SER A 99 -4.80 19.73 7.69
CA SER A 99 -4.00 18.53 7.97
C SER A 99 -3.49 18.59 9.41
N LEU A 100 -4.01 17.72 10.28
CA LEU A 100 -3.78 17.78 11.75
C LEU A 100 -2.57 17.00 12.25
N THR A 101 -1.91 16.24 11.39
CA THR A 101 -0.70 15.46 11.69
C THR A 101 0.22 15.50 10.48
N GLY A 102 0.64 16.70 10.12
CA GLY A 102 1.30 16.97 8.84
C GLY A 102 2.60 16.19 8.58
N GLY A 103 3.30 15.75 9.64
CA GLY A 103 4.51 14.94 9.49
C GLY A 103 5.53 15.55 8.52
N LEU A 104 6.05 14.75 7.59
CA LEU A 104 7.00 15.19 6.56
C LEU A 104 6.34 16.02 5.44
N GLY A 105 5.02 16.20 5.44
CA GLY A 105 4.29 17.05 4.49
C GLY A 105 4.13 16.46 3.09
N VAL A 106 4.29 15.15 2.91
CA VAL A 106 4.14 14.52 1.57
C VAL A 106 2.70 14.54 1.10
N ASP A 107 1.76 14.24 1.99
CA ASP A 107 0.32 14.32 1.70
C ASP A 107 -0.09 15.79 1.48
N ASP A 108 0.35 16.70 2.35
CA ASP A 108 0.09 18.15 2.27
C ASP A 108 0.55 18.73 0.92
N TRP A 109 1.77 18.35 0.50
CA TRP A 109 2.31 18.73 -0.81
C TRP A 109 1.43 18.24 -1.97
N ALA A 110 0.93 17.00 -1.89
CA ALA A 110 0.11 16.44 -2.96
C ALA A 110 -1.17 17.24 -3.16
N TRP A 111 -1.82 17.70 -2.09
CA TRP A 111 -2.96 18.62 -2.20
C TRP A 111 -2.55 20.03 -2.65
N ALA A 112 -1.42 20.54 -2.15
CA ALA A 112 -0.96 21.89 -2.53
C ALA A 112 -0.69 22.01 -4.03
N ILE A 113 -0.12 20.99 -4.69
CA ILE A 113 0.12 21.00 -6.15
C ILE A 113 -1.18 20.98 -6.99
N THR A 114 -2.31 20.56 -6.41
CA THR A 114 -3.63 20.64 -7.08
C THR A 114 -4.31 22.02 -6.92
N GLY A 115 -3.66 22.95 -6.23
CA GLY A 115 -4.20 24.29 -5.95
C GLY A 115 -5.08 24.37 -4.70
N THR A 116 -5.03 23.33 -3.84
CA THR A 116 -5.70 23.33 -2.52
C THR A 116 -4.97 24.28 -1.56
N GLU A 117 -5.69 25.12 -0.84
CA GLU A 117 -5.17 25.87 0.32
C GLU A 117 -4.94 24.87 1.47
N VAL A 118 -3.69 24.66 1.85
CA VAL A 118 -3.33 23.67 2.87
C VAL A 118 -2.87 24.36 4.16
N HIS A 119 -3.63 24.14 5.24
CA HIS A 119 -3.19 24.43 6.60
C HIS A 119 -2.76 23.11 7.26
N SER A 120 -1.50 23.03 7.62
CA SER A 120 -0.86 21.83 8.13
C SER A 120 -0.33 22.06 9.56
N VAL A 121 -0.67 21.15 10.45
CA VAL A 121 -0.38 21.24 11.89
C VAL A 121 0.44 20.04 12.33
N ASP A 122 1.54 20.28 13.04
CA ASP A 122 2.35 19.22 13.65
C ASP A 122 3.05 19.78 14.89
N PRO A 123 3.11 19.06 16.03
CA PRO A 123 3.75 19.55 17.25
C PRO A 123 5.28 19.59 17.18
N ASN A 124 5.90 19.01 16.15
CA ASN A 124 7.34 18.92 16.03
C ASN A 124 7.93 20.13 15.31
N GLU A 125 8.40 21.13 16.08
CA GLU A 125 8.96 22.36 15.56
C GLU A 125 10.15 22.14 14.59
N ALA A 126 11.06 21.20 14.90
CA ALA A 126 12.21 20.91 14.06
C ALA A 126 11.78 20.33 12.69
N LEU A 127 10.80 19.43 12.68
CA LEU A 127 10.23 18.87 11.46
C LEU A 127 9.51 19.95 10.64
N ASN A 128 8.80 20.86 11.31
CA ASN A 128 8.12 21.98 10.65
C ASN A 128 9.10 22.88 9.88
N GLY A 129 10.28 23.14 10.44
CA GLY A 129 11.33 23.87 9.73
C GLY A 129 11.81 23.17 8.45
N TRP A 130 11.94 21.83 8.47
CA TRP A 130 12.29 21.07 7.26
C TRP A 130 11.17 21.10 6.23
N VAL A 131 9.91 20.94 6.66
CA VAL A 131 8.75 20.94 5.75
C VAL A 131 8.60 22.26 5.05
N ILE A 132 8.76 23.39 5.75
CA ILE A 132 8.74 24.73 5.14
C ILE A 132 9.85 24.85 4.08
N HIS A 133 11.10 24.47 4.41
CA HIS A 133 12.19 24.46 3.44
C HIS A 133 11.92 23.54 2.24
N ASN A 134 11.39 22.35 2.47
CA ASN A 134 11.05 21.42 1.41
C ASN A 134 9.93 21.97 0.50
N ALA A 135 8.91 22.62 1.06
CA ALA A 135 7.83 23.26 0.32
C ALA A 135 8.35 24.38 -0.60
N GLU A 136 9.28 25.21 -0.12
CA GLU A 136 9.95 26.22 -0.93
C GLU A 136 10.70 25.59 -2.12
N ARG A 137 11.44 24.50 -1.91
CA ARG A 137 12.15 23.78 -2.98
C ARG A 137 11.22 23.10 -3.98
N LEU A 138 10.06 22.68 -3.52
CA LEU A 138 9.01 22.06 -4.34
C LEU A 138 8.10 23.10 -5.01
N ASN A 139 8.32 24.39 -4.75
CA ASN A 139 7.53 25.51 -5.25
C ASN A 139 6.04 25.38 -4.95
N VAL A 140 5.72 25.04 -3.71
CA VAL A 140 4.34 24.96 -3.19
C VAL A 140 4.21 25.82 -1.94
N GLU A 141 2.99 26.32 -1.69
CA GLU A 141 2.65 27.03 -0.47
C GLU A 141 1.90 26.11 0.49
N ILE A 142 2.41 25.96 1.71
CA ILE A 142 1.78 25.20 2.81
C ILE A 142 1.84 26.09 4.05
N HIS A 143 0.69 26.45 4.58
CA HIS A 143 0.63 27.14 5.86
C HIS A 143 0.91 26.13 6.99
N ARG A 144 2.07 26.23 7.63
CA ARG A 144 2.51 25.28 8.64
C ARG A 144 2.47 25.88 10.04
N THR A 145 1.77 25.20 10.98
CA THR A 145 1.63 25.62 12.38
C THR A 145 2.23 24.59 13.33
N THR A 146 3.00 25.05 14.32
CA THR A 146 3.48 24.18 15.41
C THR A 146 2.42 24.15 16.52
N ASN A 147 1.59 23.12 16.51
CA ASN A 147 0.52 22.90 17.48
C ASN A 147 0.13 21.42 17.55
N THR A 148 -0.65 21.02 18.54
CA THR A 148 -1.32 19.71 18.58
C THR A 148 -2.64 19.77 17.84
N ALA A 149 -3.14 18.63 17.37
CA ALA A 149 -4.43 18.53 16.69
C ALA A 149 -5.58 19.01 17.59
N GLU A 150 -5.55 18.60 18.86
CA GLU A 150 -6.55 18.96 19.86
C GLU A 150 -6.63 20.47 20.05
N ASN A 151 -5.48 21.10 20.34
CA ASN A 151 -5.43 22.55 20.59
C ASN A 151 -5.81 23.35 19.32
N GLU A 152 -5.45 22.88 18.14
CA GLU A 152 -5.82 23.55 16.90
C GLU A 152 -7.32 23.53 16.66
N LEU A 153 -7.97 22.40 16.89
CA LEU A 153 -9.42 22.27 16.76
C LEU A 153 -10.15 23.15 17.80
N GLU A 154 -9.67 23.23 19.05
CA GLU A 154 -10.22 24.13 20.06
C GLU A 154 -10.10 25.60 19.68
N LEU A 155 -8.95 26.01 19.10
CA LEU A 155 -8.75 27.37 18.60
C LEU A 155 -9.70 27.72 17.45
N LEU A 156 -9.93 26.76 16.54
CA LEU A 156 -10.86 26.94 15.42
C LEU A 156 -12.32 27.02 15.87
N GLU A 157 -12.71 26.26 16.88
CA GLU A 157 -14.06 26.39 17.49
C GLU A 157 -14.28 27.73 18.19
N ALA A 158 -13.24 28.23 18.87
CA ALA A 158 -13.30 29.53 19.52
C ALA A 158 -13.35 30.70 18.50
N ASN A 159 -12.92 30.49 17.27
CA ASN A 159 -12.83 31.48 16.18
C ASN A 159 -13.42 30.93 14.87
N PRO A 160 -14.76 30.77 14.77
CA PRO A 160 -15.42 30.12 13.62
C PRO A 160 -15.16 30.83 12.28
N GLU A 161 -14.81 32.13 12.30
CA GLU A 161 -14.46 32.91 11.11
C GLU A 161 -13.17 32.37 10.43
N ASN A 162 -12.29 31.69 11.16
CA ASN A 162 -11.08 31.05 10.63
C ASN A 162 -11.32 29.64 10.12
N ALA A 163 -12.53 29.08 10.28
CA ALA A 163 -12.95 27.78 9.80
C ALA A 163 -13.19 27.81 8.26
N GLY A 164 -14.06 26.96 7.76
CA GLY A 164 -14.38 26.88 6.33
C GLY A 164 -13.53 25.85 5.59
N TYR A 165 -12.96 24.91 6.33
CA TYR A 165 -12.29 23.75 5.75
C TYR A 165 -13.32 22.82 5.10
N ASN A 166 -12.93 22.27 3.93
CA ASN A 166 -13.77 21.30 3.23
C ASN A 166 -13.47 19.87 3.66
N LEU A 167 -12.25 19.65 4.17
CA LEU A 167 -11.75 18.35 4.61
C LEU A 167 -10.75 18.54 5.76
N ILE A 168 -10.83 17.66 6.74
CA ILE A 168 -9.75 17.45 7.71
C ILE A 168 -9.04 16.15 7.33
N TYR A 169 -7.72 16.20 7.16
CA TYR A 169 -6.86 15.03 7.01
C TYR A 169 -6.11 14.76 8.30
N ILE A 170 -6.04 13.48 8.71
CA ILE A 170 -5.35 13.08 9.92
C ILE A 170 -4.74 11.69 9.76
N ASP A 171 -3.46 11.54 10.16
CA ASP A 171 -2.69 10.29 10.21
C ASP A 171 -2.26 10.03 11.67
N PRO A 172 -3.15 9.51 12.52
CA PRO A 172 -2.84 9.32 13.93
C PRO A 172 -1.79 8.22 14.13
N ASP A 173 -0.76 8.52 14.94
CA ASP A 173 0.25 7.53 15.32
C ASP A 173 -0.36 6.47 16.24
N ARG A 174 -0.15 5.19 15.95
CA ARG A 174 -0.64 4.11 16.79
C ARG A 174 0.42 3.70 17.80
N ARG A 175 0.11 3.86 19.08
CA ARG A 175 0.98 3.51 20.22
C ARG A 175 0.31 2.46 21.11
N PRO A 176 0.37 1.17 20.75
CA PRO A 176 -0.27 0.14 21.55
C PRO A 176 0.33 0.10 22.97
N ASN A 177 -0.53 0.15 23.97
CA ASN A 177 -0.14 -0.03 25.36
C ASN A 177 0.24 -1.50 25.62
N GLY A 178 1.54 -1.82 25.55
CA GLY A 178 2.10 -3.15 25.81
C GLY A 178 2.01 -4.12 24.64
N THR A 179 1.94 -5.43 24.94
CA THR A 179 1.96 -6.53 23.95
C THR A 179 0.58 -6.88 23.37
N ARG A 180 -0.41 -6.03 23.47
CA ARG A 180 -1.77 -6.30 23.00
C ARG A 180 -1.80 -6.50 21.49
N LYS A 181 -2.35 -7.64 21.06
CA LYS A 181 -2.62 -7.95 19.65
C LYS A 181 -3.95 -7.34 19.15
N SER A 182 -4.79 -6.82 20.06
CA SER A 182 -6.08 -6.22 19.71
C SER A 182 -5.94 -4.73 19.40
N PHE A 183 -6.77 -4.22 18.50
CA PHE A 183 -6.89 -2.80 18.22
C PHE A 183 -7.79 -2.15 19.29
N ASP A 184 -7.33 -1.00 19.85
CA ASP A 184 -8.08 -0.18 20.78
C ASP A 184 -8.09 1.26 20.25
N ALA A 185 -9.22 1.93 20.31
CA ALA A 185 -9.36 3.34 19.90
C ALA A 185 -8.43 4.26 20.71
N ALA A 186 -8.18 3.92 21.98
CA ALA A 186 -7.27 4.66 22.86
C ALA A 186 -5.78 4.53 22.49
N ASP A 187 -5.41 3.58 21.60
CA ASP A 187 -4.03 3.44 21.13
C ASP A 187 -3.65 4.50 20.08
N TYR A 188 -4.60 5.26 19.54
CA TYR A 188 -4.36 6.28 18.51
C TYR A 188 -4.11 7.65 19.13
N LEU A 189 -3.05 8.32 18.66
CA LEU A 189 -2.68 9.67 19.09
C LEU A 189 -2.47 10.57 17.85
N PRO A 190 -3.28 11.64 17.71
CA PRO A 190 -4.43 12.00 18.53
C PRO A 190 -5.56 10.96 18.44
N ASN A 191 -6.46 10.92 19.45
CA ASN A 191 -7.63 10.03 19.43
C ASN A 191 -8.70 10.58 18.47
N VAL A 192 -8.59 10.15 17.20
CA VAL A 192 -9.46 10.64 16.11
C VAL A 192 -10.95 10.38 16.37
N PHE A 193 -11.29 9.29 17.07
CA PHE A 193 -12.68 8.93 17.37
C PHE A 193 -13.33 9.93 18.33
N GLU A 194 -12.57 10.42 19.31
CA GLU A 194 -13.02 11.50 20.21
C GLU A 194 -13.06 12.85 19.50
N LEU A 195 -12.04 13.17 18.69
CA LEU A 195 -11.94 14.45 18.00
C LEU A 195 -13.11 14.68 17.05
N ILE A 196 -13.49 13.68 16.25
CA ILE A 196 -14.66 13.77 15.37
C ILE A 196 -15.94 14.03 16.16
N GLY A 197 -16.10 13.35 17.29
CA GLY A 197 -17.28 13.52 18.14
C GLY A 197 -17.37 14.89 18.81
N LYS A 198 -16.23 15.49 19.16
CA LYS A 198 -16.14 16.82 19.79
C LYS A 198 -16.26 17.97 18.79
N HIS A 199 -15.73 17.81 17.58
CA HIS A 199 -15.56 18.88 16.59
C HIS A 199 -16.24 18.60 15.24
N PRO A 200 -17.53 18.17 15.22
CA PRO A 200 -18.21 17.72 14.00
C PRO A 200 -18.47 18.87 13.00
N HIS A 201 -18.35 20.13 13.43
CA HIS A 201 -18.71 21.30 12.64
C HIS A 201 -17.52 21.96 11.94
N ILE A 202 -16.27 21.60 12.28
CA ILE A 202 -15.07 22.23 11.72
C ILE A 202 -14.94 21.94 10.21
N ALA A 203 -15.27 20.71 9.79
CA ALA A 203 -15.34 20.36 8.38
C ALA A 203 -16.43 19.30 8.13
N PRO A 204 -17.07 19.31 6.94
CA PRO A 204 -18.09 18.32 6.59
C PRO A 204 -17.56 16.92 6.42
N ARG A 205 -16.25 16.76 6.17
CA ARG A 205 -15.59 15.46 5.92
C ARG A 205 -14.26 15.39 6.66
N TRP A 206 -13.97 14.18 7.14
CA TRP A 206 -12.66 13.82 7.69
C TRP A 206 -12.08 12.65 6.91
N LEU A 207 -10.81 12.72 6.55
CA LEU A 207 -10.08 11.65 5.91
C LEU A 207 -8.99 11.15 6.86
N ILE A 208 -9.15 9.92 7.34
CA ILE A 208 -8.31 9.34 8.38
C ILE A 208 -7.46 8.24 7.77
N LYS A 209 -6.14 8.35 7.88
CA LYS A 209 -5.22 7.29 7.49
C LYS A 209 -5.01 6.34 8.65
N MET A 210 -5.14 5.05 8.41
CA MET A 210 -4.96 4.00 9.41
C MET A 210 -3.99 2.92 8.91
N SER A 211 -3.46 2.15 9.86
CA SER A 211 -2.57 1.03 9.54
C SER A 211 -3.25 0.04 8.57
N PRO A 212 -2.51 -0.53 7.59
CA PRO A 212 -3.04 -1.55 6.67
C PRO A 212 -3.49 -2.85 7.36
N MET A 213 -3.19 -3.02 8.65
CA MET A 213 -3.53 -4.21 9.43
C MET A 213 -4.86 -4.08 10.18
N VAL A 214 -5.53 -2.93 10.10
CA VAL A 214 -6.80 -2.71 10.82
C VAL A 214 -7.95 -3.34 10.04
N ASP A 215 -8.82 -4.07 10.75
CA ASP A 215 -10.01 -4.68 10.15
C ASP A 215 -11.08 -3.62 9.84
N PRO A 216 -11.58 -3.53 8.60
CA PRO A 216 -12.63 -2.59 8.23
C PRO A 216 -13.90 -2.71 9.07
N THR A 217 -14.27 -3.91 9.51
CA THR A 217 -15.43 -4.14 10.38
C THR A 217 -15.22 -3.51 11.76
N TRP A 218 -14.00 -3.63 12.30
CA TRP A 218 -13.66 -2.96 13.54
C TRP A 218 -13.75 -1.44 13.38
N ILE A 219 -13.18 -0.88 12.30
CA ILE A 219 -13.25 0.56 11.99
C ILE A 219 -14.70 1.03 11.95
N HIS A 220 -15.55 0.38 11.14
CA HIS A 220 -16.96 0.75 10.99
C HIS A 220 -17.69 0.83 12.35
N ASN A 221 -17.34 -0.06 13.28
CA ASN A 221 -17.95 -0.10 14.60
C ASN A 221 -17.45 0.99 15.57
N GLN A 222 -16.31 1.63 15.30
CA GLN A 222 -15.80 2.72 16.16
C GLN A 222 -16.48 4.06 15.88
N PHE A 223 -17.00 4.28 14.68
CA PHE A 223 -17.61 5.55 14.30
C PHE A 223 -19.13 5.52 14.54
N SER A 224 -19.67 6.63 15.09
CA SER A 224 -21.11 6.85 15.21
C SER A 224 -21.70 7.52 13.94
N CYS A 225 -20.87 8.05 13.05
CA CYS A 225 -21.25 8.71 11.82
C CYS A 225 -21.05 7.79 10.60
N ARG A 226 -21.58 8.21 9.44
CA ARG A 226 -21.34 7.52 8.17
C ARG A 226 -19.85 7.51 7.85
N THR A 227 -19.38 6.36 7.38
CA THR A 227 -17.99 6.19 6.91
C THR A 227 -17.97 5.47 5.56
N LYS A 228 -16.97 5.82 4.73
CA LYS A 228 -16.54 5.03 3.59
C LYS A 228 -15.09 4.63 3.80
N ILE A 229 -14.79 3.35 3.62
CA ILE A 229 -13.49 2.76 3.93
C ILE A 229 -12.81 2.31 2.64
N PHE A 230 -11.53 2.61 2.48
CA PHE A 230 -10.74 2.21 1.32
C PHE A 230 -9.50 1.46 1.78
N ALA A 231 -9.32 0.22 1.31
CA ALA A 231 -8.01 -0.41 1.39
C ALA A 231 -7.18 0.04 0.18
N VAL A 232 -6.04 0.68 0.45
CA VAL A 232 -5.18 1.26 -0.58
C VAL A 232 -3.93 0.41 -0.74
N GLY A 233 -3.75 -0.18 -1.92
CA GLY A 233 -2.59 -0.94 -2.30
C GLY A 233 -1.74 -0.24 -3.36
N LEU A 234 -0.44 -0.45 -3.31
CA LEU A 234 0.52 0.04 -4.30
C LEU A 234 1.44 -1.10 -4.72
N ASN A 235 1.46 -1.42 -6.01
CA ASN A 235 2.30 -2.47 -6.60
C ASN A 235 2.15 -3.84 -5.90
N GLY A 236 0.92 -4.18 -5.49
CA GLY A 236 0.60 -5.44 -4.84
C GLY A 236 0.87 -5.50 -3.33
N GLU A 237 1.18 -4.38 -2.67
CA GLU A 237 1.30 -4.26 -1.22
C GLU A 237 0.24 -3.31 -0.67
N VAL A 238 -0.44 -3.69 0.42
CA VAL A 238 -1.34 -2.76 1.13
C VAL A 238 -0.51 -1.70 1.83
N LYS A 239 -0.82 -0.43 1.58
CA LYS A 239 -0.09 0.70 2.17
C LYS A 239 -0.82 1.32 3.33
N GLU A 240 -2.13 1.47 3.23
CA GLU A 240 -2.95 2.09 4.26
C GLU A 240 -4.42 1.66 4.13
N ILE A 241 -5.15 1.76 5.21
CA ILE A 241 -6.61 1.84 5.21
C ILE A 241 -6.96 3.31 5.35
N LEU A 242 -7.79 3.81 4.46
CA LEU A 242 -8.25 5.20 4.46
C LEU A 242 -9.73 5.22 4.82
N VAL A 243 -10.12 6.09 5.75
CA VAL A 243 -11.51 6.23 6.21
C VAL A 243 -11.98 7.65 5.91
N GLU A 244 -12.96 7.78 5.05
CA GLU A 244 -13.70 9.03 4.89
C GLU A 244 -14.90 9.02 5.84
N ALA A 245 -14.91 9.90 6.81
CA ALA A 245 -15.97 10.02 7.79
C ALA A 245 -16.76 11.33 7.56
N PHE A 246 -18.08 11.24 7.77
CA PHE A 246 -19.05 12.34 7.57
C PHE A 246 -19.72 12.63 8.90
N PRO A 247 -19.15 13.51 9.74
CA PRO A 247 -19.57 13.72 11.14
C PRO A 247 -21.05 14.05 11.32
N ASN A 248 -21.64 14.73 10.33
CA ASN A 248 -23.02 15.21 10.36
C ASN A 248 -24.04 14.23 9.74
N GLU A 249 -23.59 13.03 9.32
CA GLU A 249 -24.43 12.00 8.74
C GLU A 249 -24.47 10.77 9.64
N ALA A 250 -25.67 10.23 9.88
CA ALA A 250 -25.82 9.03 10.72
C ALA A 250 -25.14 7.81 10.08
N ARG A 251 -24.57 6.95 10.93
CA ARG A 251 -24.02 5.66 10.48
C ARG A 251 -25.13 4.79 9.90
N GLY A 252 -24.87 4.23 8.71
CA GLY A 252 -25.70 3.17 8.14
C GLY A 252 -25.39 1.79 8.73
N ASP A 253 -26.33 0.83 8.55
CA ASP A 253 -26.14 -0.56 8.99
C ASP A 253 -25.12 -1.31 8.14
N ALA A 254 -25.06 -1.00 6.85
CA ALA A 254 -24.12 -1.60 5.91
C ALA A 254 -22.78 -0.86 5.90
N MET A 255 -21.69 -1.62 5.90
CA MET A 255 -20.34 -1.09 5.73
C MET A 255 -20.11 -0.72 4.26
N ASP A 256 -19.73 0.54 3.99
CA ASP A 256 -19.29 1.00 2.67
C ASP A 256 -17.77 0.85 2.59
N VAL A 257 -17.31 -0.12 1.80
CA VAL A 257 -15.88 -0.44 1.67
C VAL A 257 -15.49 -0.70 0.23
N ASP A 258 -14.32 -0.22 -0.16
CA ASP A 258 -13.74 -0.44 -1.47
C ASP A 258 -12.25 -0.78 -1.40
N ALA A 259 -11.70 -1.30 -2.49
CA ALA A 259 -10.27 -1.57 -2.64
C ALA A 259 -9.71 -0.77 -3.82
N ILE A 260 -8.66 -0.01 -3.54
CA ILE A 260 -7.95 0.81 -4.50
C ILE A 260 -6.59 0.18 -4.74
N CYS A 261 -6.34 -0.26 -5.96
CA CYS A 261 -5.07 -0.84 -6.36
C CYS A 261 -4.35 0.13 -7.29
N LEU A 262 -3.21 0.63 -6.84
CA LEU A 262 -2.34 1.52 -7.61
C LEU A 262 -1.19 0.71 -8.20
N GLU A 263 -0.95 0.87 -9.48
CA GLU A 263 0.23 0.34 -10.16
C GLU A 263 1.07 1.48 -10.72
N THR A 264 2.37 1.49 -10.41
CA THR A 264 3.28 2.53 -10.88
C THR A 264 4.27 1.97 -11.86
N THR A 265 4.51 2.70 -12.96
CA THR A 265 5.55 2.45 -13.93
C THR A 265 6.42 3.70 -14.07
N LEU A 266 7.74 3.51 -14.14
CA LEU A 266 8.65 4.60 -14.43
C LEU A 266 8.79 4.71 -15.95
N ASP A 267 8.41 5.84 -16.51
CA ASP A 267 8.69 6.14 -17.90
C ASP A 267 10.21 6.33 -18.10
N GLU A 268 10.85 5.42 -18.82
CA GLU A 268 12.30 5.41 -19.00
C GLU A 268 12.83 6.66 -19.72
N LYS A 269 12.02 7.32 -20.55
CA LYS A 269 12.41 8.50 -21.33
C LYS A 269 12.28 9.78 -20.53
N THR A 270 11.16 9.93 -19.83
CA THR A 270 10.85 11.17 -19.11
C THR A 270 11.27 11.11 -17.65
N GLN A 271 11.58 9.92 -17.11
CA GLN A 271 11.83 9.66 -15.67
C GLN A 271 10.64 10.07 -14.79
N VAL A 272 9.44 10.11 -15.36
CA VAL A 272 8.19 10.43 -14.65
C VAL A 272 7.53 9.15 -14.19
N LEU A 273 7.09 9.13 -12.94
CA LEU A 273 6.31 8.05 -12.36
C LEU A 273 4.86 8.17 -12.84
N GLN A 274 4.42 7.22 -13.65
CA GLN A 274 3.01 7.10 -14.05
C GLN A 274 2.29 6.18 -13.06
N THR A 275 1.07 6.54 -12.66
CA THR A 275 0.24 5.76 -11.74
C THR A 275 -1.07 5.40 -12.42
N GLN A 276 -1.36 4.12 -12.52
CA GLN A 276 -2.67 3.61 -12.91
C GLN A 276 -3.48 3.28 -11.67
N VAL A 277 -4.77 3.60 -11.70
CA VAL A 277 -5.70 3.41 -10.58
C VAL A 277 -6.76 2.40 -10.98
N PHE A 278 -6.95 1.38 -10.15
CA PHE A 278 -7.99 0.36 -10.32
C PHE A 278 -8.85 0.34 -9.06
N THR A 279 -10.14 0.60 -9.22
CA THR A 279 -11.12 0.58 -8.12
C THR A 279 -11.96 -0.69 -8.23
N PHE A 280 -12.09 -1.45 -7.15
CA PHE A 280 -12.82 -2.72 -7.20
C PHE A 280 -14.31 -2.53 -7.52
N SER A 281 -14.94 -1.47 -7.01
CA SER A 281 -16.35 -1.15 -7.30
C SER A 281 -16.59 -0.80 -8.77
N ASP A 282 -15.60 -0.28 -9.50
CA ASP A 282 -15.73 0.07 -10.92
C ASP A 282 -15.71 -1.16 -11.83
N GLY A 283 -15.18 -2.29 -11.35
CA GLY A 283 -15.10 -3.55 -12.07
C GLY A 283 -13.90 -3.66 -12.99
N ILE A 284 -14.07 -4.42 -14.07
CA ILE A 284 -13.04 -4.59 -15.08
C ILE A 284 -13.11 -3.38 -16.03
N PRO A 285 -12.03 -2.60 -16.20
CA PRO A 285 -11.99 -1.51 -17.17
C PRO A 285 -12.31 -2.01 -18.58
N ASP A 286 -13.14 -1.26 -19.33
CA ASP A 286 -13.55 -1.64 -20.69
C ASP A 286 -12.36 -1.83 -21.65
N GLU A 287 -11.28 -1.10 -21.44
CA GLU A 287 -10.03 -1.22 -22.20
C GLU A 287 -9.36 -2.60 -22.05
N MET A 288 -9.51 -3.23 -20.88
CA MET A 288 -8.99 -4.58 -20.62
C MET A 288 -9.93 -5.68 -21.16
N ILE A 289 -11.18 -5.35 -21.44
CA ILE A 289 -12.18 -6.26 -22.00
C ILE A 289 -12.07 -6.31 -23.53
N SER A 290 -11.75 -5.18 -24.17
CA SER A 290 -11.83 -5.00 -25.63
C SER A 290 -10.83 -5.82 -26.43
N GLU A 291 -9.73 -6.28 -25.83
CA GLU A 291 -8.70 -7.06 -26.53
C GLU A 291 -8.88 -8.59 -26.44
N THR A 292 -9.77 -9.08 -25.58
CA THR A 292 -9.90 -10.53 -25.38
C THR A 292 -11.29 -11.07 -25.65
N LEU A 293 -12.36 -10.38 -25.24
CA LEU A 293 -13.79 -10.71 -25.49
C LEU A 293 -14.66 -9.56 -24.95
N GLN A 294 -15.85 -9.37 -25.48
CA GLN A 294 -16.81 -8.43 -24.92
C GLN A 294 -17.28 -8.89 -23.51
N SER A 295 -17.63 -7.96 -22.63
CA SER A 295 -18.00 -8.23 -21.23
C SER A 295 -19.08 -9.32 -21.09
N ASN A 296 -20.06 -9.33 -22.00
CA ASN A 296 -21.12 -10.34 -22.02
C ASN A 296 -20.60 -11.76 -22.37
N GLU A 297 -19.52 -11.87 -23.16
CA GLU A 297 -18.92 -13.16 -23.51
C GLU A 297 -18.10 -13.71 -22.32
N ILE A 298 -17.43 -12.84 -21.57
CA ILE A 298 -16.73 -13.23 -20.33
C ILE A 298 -17.74 -13.70 -19.29
N LEU A 299 -18.84 -12.97 -19.09
CA LEU A 299 -19.90 -13.32 -18.14
C LEU A 299 -20.56 -14.66 -18.53
N SER A 300 -20.99 -14.83 -19.80
CA SER A 300 -21.62 -16.07 -20.28
C SER A 300 -20.66 -17.26 -20.23
N ALA A 301 -19.38 -17.07 -20.49
CA ALA A 301 -18.38 -18.14 -20.40
C ALA A 301 -18.15 -18.62 -18.95
N ASN A 302 -18.23 -17.72 -17.99
CA ASN A 302 -18.07 -18.06 -16.57
C ASN A 302 -19.34 -18.64 -15.94
N GLU A 303 -20.55 -18.33 -16.44
CA GLU A 303 -21.81 -18.89 -15.96
C GLU A 303 -21.81 -20.42 -15.91
N SER A 304 -21.17 -21.06 -16.90
CA SER A 304 -21.09 -22.53 -16.94
C SER A 304 -20.19 -23.12 -15.86
N LEU A 305 -19.36 -22.31 -15.17
CA LEU A 305 -18.50 -22.72 -14.05
C LEU A 305 -19.25 -22.67 -12.70
N LEU A 306 -20.29 -21.83 -12.58
CA LEU A 306 -21.04 -21.63 -11.33
C LEU A 306 -21.86 -22.86 -10.90
N THR A 307 -22.11 -23.81 -11.82
CA THR A 307 -22.99 -24.98 -11.56
C THR A 307 -22.24 -26.21 -11.04
N LYS A 308 -20.93 -26.17 -10.85
CA LYS A 308 -20.16 -27.33 -10.35
C LYS A 308 -19.12 -26.86 -9.30
N GLU A 309 -19.09 -27.53 -8.15
CA GLU A 309 -17.90 -27.61 -7.29
C GLU A 309 -16.79 -28.30 -8.09
N SER A 310 -16.16 -27.57 -9.00
CA SER A 310 -15.17 -28.17 -9.90
C SER A 310 -13.80 -27.64 -9.60
N SER A 311 -12.90 -28.56 -9.32
CA SER A 311 -11.46 -28.35 -9.47
C SER A 311 -11.19 -27.76 -10.86
N PRO A 312 -10.36 -26.71 -11.00
CA PRO A 312 -10.08 -26.13 -12.31
C PRO A 312 -9.51 -27.19 -13.25
N ALA A 313 -10.12 -27.30 -14.44
CA ALA A 313 -9.64 -28.16 -15.50
C ALA A 313 -8.36 -27.59 -16.13
N GLU A 314 -7.59 -28.44 -16.79
CA GLU A 314 -6.44 -28.00 -17.57
C GLU A 314 -6.85 -26.92 -18.60
N GLY A 315 -6.06 -25.86 -18.70
CA GLY A 315 -6.33 -24.71 -19.57
C GLY A 315 -7.24 -23.64 -18.98
N THR A 316 -7.82 -23.83 -17.79
CA THR A 316 -8.51 -22.79 -17.05
C THR A 316 -7.55 -21.97 -16.20
N TYR A 317 -8.04 -20.88 -15.62
CA TYR A 317 -7.26 -20.02 -14.73
C TYR A 317 -7.73 -20.19 -13.29
N LEU A 318 -6.76 -20.24 -12.38
CA LEU A 318 -7.00 -20.12 -10.93
C LEU A 318 -6.59 -18.72 -10.49
N PHE A 319 -7.56 -17.92 -10.08
CA PHE A 319 -7.31 -16.54 -9.64
C PHE A 319 -7.12 -16.50 -8.13
N GLU A 320 -6.03 -15.85 -7.70
CA GLU A 320 -5.75 -15.49 -6.32
C GLU A 320 -5.91 -13.99 -6.14
N PRO A 321 -6.83 -13.52 -5.29
CA PRO A 321 -7.02 -12.10 -5.03
C PRO A 321 -5.79 -11.42 -4.46
N SER A 322 -5.64 -10.13 -4.71
CA SER A 322 -4.59 -9.30 -4.13
C SER A 322 -4.77 -9.15 -2.62
N VAL A 323 -3.67 -8.88 -1.93
CA VAL A 323 -3.71 -8.56 -0.50
C VAL A 323 -4.58 -7.34 -0.19
N THR A 324 -4.76 -6.43 -1.15
CA THR A 324 -5.63 -5.25 -1.03
C THR A 324 -7.10 -5.64 -0.94
N LEU A 325 -7.55 -6.58 -1.77
CA LEU A 325 -8.91 -7.12 -1.69
C LEU A 325 -9.16 -7.86 -0.36
N PHE A 326 -8.16 -8.57 0.14
CA PHE A 326 -8.25 -9.20 1.46
C PHE A 326 -8.29 -8.17 2.59
N ALA A 327 -7.48 -7.12 2.53
CA ALA A 327 -7.50 -6.04 3.52
C ALA A 327 -8.83 -5.28 3.55
N ALA A 328 -9.51 -5.18 2.40
CA ALA A 328 -10.86 -4.62 2.29
C ALA A 328 -11.98 -5.62 2.67
N CYS A 329 -11.66 -6.88 2.97
CA CYS A 329 -12.63 -7.97 3.18
C CYS A 329 -13.56 -8.20 1.96
N LEU A 330 -13.11 -7.87 0.75
CA LEU A 330 -13.91 -7.92 -0.49
C LEU A 330 -13.80 -9.25 -1.25
N GLN A 331 -12.94 -10.18 -0.83
CA GLN A 331 -12.77 -11.46 -1.52
C GLN A 331 -14.07 -12.27 -1.65
N LYS A 332 -15.01 -12.11 -0.72
CA LYS A 332 -16.32 -12.75 -0.76
C LYS A 332 -17.26 -12.20 -1.87
N HIS A 333 -17.00 -11.00 -2.37
CA HIS A 333 -17.76 -10.34 -3.43
C HIS A 333 -17.20 -10.61 -4.84
N ILE A 334 -16.01 -11.25 -4.94
CA ILE A 334 -15.38 -11.61 -6.21
C ILE A 334 -16.26 -12.49 -7.10
N PRO A 335 -16.93 -13.55 -6.58
CA PRO A 335 -17.82 -14.37 -7.40
C PRO A 335 -18.90 -13.56 -8.11
N GLU A 336 -19.56 -12.69 -7.40
CA GLU A 336 -20.61 -11.83 -7.94
C GLU A 336 -20.06 -10.79 -8.91
N ARG A 337 -18.94 -10.14 -8.54
CA ARG A 337 -18.34 -9.03 -9.30
C ARG A 337 -17.79 -9.47 -10.65
N PHE A 338 -17.15 -10.65 -10.71
CA PHE A 338 -16.50 -11.16 -11.92
C PHE A 338 -17.20 -12.38 -12.52
N ASN A 339 -18.35 -12.76 -11.98
CA ASN A 339 -19.11 -13.95 -12.39
C ASN A 339 -18.26 -15.23 -12.46
N ILE A 340 -17.53 -15.53 -11.39
CA ILE A 340 -16.63 -16.69 -11.28
C ILE A 340 -16.92 -17.51 -10.02
N ALA A 341 -16.49 -18.77 -10.01
CA ALA A 341 -16.73 -19.68 -8.90
C ALA A 341 -15.57 -19.69 -7.91
N ALA A 342 -15.88 -19.79 -6.61
CA ALA A 342 -14.87 -20.03 -5.60
C ALA A 342 -14.32 -21.47 -5.72
N ALA A 343 -12.99 -21.61 -5.77
CA ALA A 343 -12.31 -22.91 -5.78
C ALA A 343 -12.04 -23.43 -4.35
N THR A 344 -12.15 -22.55 -3.34
CA THR A 344 -11.91 -22.86 -1.92
C THR A 344 -12.98 -22.24 -1.03
N PRO A 345 -13.39 -22.90 0.08
CA PRO A 345 -14.43 -22.38 0.97
C PRO A 345 -14.12 -20.99 1.56
N ASN A 346 -12.85 -20.68 1.77
CA ASN A 346 -12.41 -19.42 2.38
C ASN A 346 -12.14 -18.31 1.35
N HIS A 347 -12.57 -18.52 0.09
CA HIS A 347 -12.44 -17.51 -0.98
C HIS A 347 -10.99 -17.04 -1.22
N HIS A 348 -10.00 -17.95 -1.07
CA HIS A 348 -8.60 -17.66 -1.38
C HIS A 348 -8.26 -17.91 -2.84
N PHE A 349 -8.99 -18.79 -3.52
CA PHE A 349 -8.82 -19.10 -4.93
C PHE A 349 -10.17 -19.17 -5.64
N PHE A 350 -10.19 -18.73 -6.90
CA PHE A 350 -11.37 -18.71 -7.75
C PHE A 350 -11.05 -19.31 -9.12
N VAL A 351 -12.02 -19.98 -9.73
CA VAL A 351 -11.87 -20.57 -11.08
C VAL A 351 -12.45 -19.61 -12.11
N ALA A 352 -11.64 -19.28 -13.13
CA ALA A 352 -12.04 -18.45 -14.25
C ALA A 352 -11.60 -19.08 -15.57
N ARG A 353 -12.28 -18.74 -16.67
CA ARG A 353 -11.87 -19.15 -18.04
C ARG A 353 -10.82 -18.22 -18.64
N PHE A 354 -10.74 -16.99 -18.12
CA PHE A 354 -9.86 -15.94 -18.59
C PHE A 354 -9.06 -15.38 -17.41
N PRO A 355 -7.86 -14.81 -17.65
CA PRO A 355 -7.12 -14.13 -16.61
C PRO A 355 -7.87 -12.87 -16.20
N LEU A 356 -8.04 -12.66 -14.89
CA LEU A 356 -8.58 -11.43 -14.35
C LEU A 356 -7.50 -10.32 -14.27
N PRO A 357 -7.90 -9.04 -14.14
CA PRO A 357 -6.97 -7.92 -14.09
C PRO A 357 -5.89 -8.11 -13.02
N ALA A 358 -4.63 -7.93 -13.42
CA ALA A 358 -3.47 -8.16 -12.56
C ALA A 358 -3.44 -7.24 -11.32
N ALA A 359 -4.06 -6.07 -11.40
CA ALA A 359 -4.22 -5.16 -10.27
C ALA A 359 -5.02 -5.77 -9.10
N PHE A 360 -6.01 -6.62 -9.41
CA PHE A 360 -6.84 -7.28 -8.41
C PHE A 360 -6.30 -8.62 -7.93
N GLY A 361 -5.25 -9.16 -8.55
CA GLY A 361 -4.68 -10.43 -8.12
C GLY A 361 -3.80 -11.12 -9.16
N ARG A 362 -3.56 -12.42 -8.97
CA ARG A 362 -2.76 -13.24 -9.86
C ARG A 362 -3.60 -14.34 -10.48
N SER A 363 -3.52 -14.49 -11.80
CA SER A 363 -4.18 -15.59 -12.54
C SER A 363 -3.14 -16.65 -12.93
N LEU A 364 -3.25 -17.84 -12.35
CA LEU A 364 -2.45 -19.02 -12.69
C LEU A 364 -3.14 -19.77 -13.83
N LYS A 365 -2.53 -19.86 -15.01
CA LYS A 365 -2.99 -20.77 -16.07
C LYS A 365 -2.64 -22.20 -15.67
N VAL A 366 -3.66 -23.00 -15.35
CA VAL A 366 -3.50 -24.34 -14.80
C VAL A 366 -3.02 -25.30 -15.88
N SER A 367 -1.93 -26.00 -15.62
CA SER A 367 -1.42 -27.11 -16.47
C SER A 367 -1.70 -28.48 -15.86
N ASN A 368 -1.63 -28.59 -14.52
CA ASN A 368 -1.87 -29.84 -13.82
C ASN A 368 -2.54 -29.60 -12.47
N THR A 369 -3.36 -30.57 -12.05
CA THR A 369 -3.99 -30.57 -10.73
C THR A 369 -3.60 -31.84 -9.97
N PHE A 370 -3.28 -31.71 -8.68
CA PHE A 370 -2.88 -32.78 -7.80
C PHE A 370 -3.75 -32.81 -6.55
N SER A 371 -4.02 -34.02 -6.02
CA SER A 371 -4.73 -34.18 -4.76
C SER A 371 -4.09 -35.28 -3.91
N GLY A 372 -4.10 -35.12 -2.58
CA GLY A 372 -3.62 -36.12 -1.67
C GLY A 372 -2.70 -35.58 -0.56
N SER A 373 -1.78 -36.41 -0.04
CA SER A 373 -0.76 -35.97 0.90
C SER A 373 0.35 -35.17 0.18
N LEU A 374 1.08 -34.32 0.89
CA LEU A 374 2.22 -33.60 0.30
C LEU A 374 3.27 -34.51 -0.32
N ARG A 375 3.48 -35.71 0.25
CA ARG A 375 4.39 -36.72 -0.32
C ARG A 375 3.86 -37.30 -1.64
N SER A 376 2.54 -37.57 -1.71
CA SER A 376 1.92 -38.01 -2.97
C SER A 376 2.01 -36.94 -4.04
N ILE A 377 1.76 -35.68 -3.68
CA ILE A 377 1.91 -34.54 -4.59
C ILE A 377 3.37 -34.40 -5.05
N GLN A 378 4.34 -34.53 -4.17
CA GLN A 378 5.76 -34.51 -4.51
C GLN A 378 6.11 -35.56 -5.57
N GLN A 379 5.67 -36.81 -5.40
CA GLN A 379 5.93 -37.91 -6.35
C GLN A 379 5.37 -37.63 -7.75
N GLN A 380 4.20 -36.99 -7.84
CA GLN A 380 3.56 -36.65 -9.10
C GLN A 380 4.19 -35.39 -9.74
N LEU A 381 4.64 -34.46 -8.92
CA LEU A 381 5.18 -33.16 -9.34
C LEU A 381 6.61 -33.26 -9.89
N HIS A 382 7.48 -34.06 -9.26
CA HIS A 382 8.91 -34.14 -9.61
C HIS A 382 9.18 -34.49 -11.08
N PRO A 383 8.51 -35.47 -11.71
CA PRO A 383 8.72 -35.78 -13.13
C PRO A 383 8.46 -34.58 -14.05
N LEU A 384 7.49 -33.71 -13.69
CA LEU A 384 7.12 -32.53 -14.48
C LEU A 384 8.14 -31.40 -14.35
N LEU A 385 8.81 -31.30 -13.19
CA LEU A 385 9.80 -30.25 -12.94
C LEU A 385 11.21 -30.60 -13.45
N THR A 386 11.53 -31.89 -13.56
CA THR A 386 12.88 -32.38 -13.96
C THR A 386 13.07 -32.62 -15.44
N SER A 387 12.03 -32.41 -16.27
CA SER A 387 12.08 -32.58 -17.72
C SER A 387 13.00 -31.58 -18.45
N ASN A 388 13.48 -30.53 -17.78
CA ASN A 388 14.53 -29.63 -18.28
C ASN A 388 15.84 -29.84 -17.52
N PRO A 389 16.84 -30.56 -18.08
CA PRO A 389 18.10 -30.81 -17.39
C PRO A 389 18.88 -29.50 -17.20
N SER A 390 19.17 -29.19 -15.94
CA SER A 390 20.09 -28.11 -15.56
C SER A 390 21.50 -28.41 -16.14
N PRO A 391 22.23 -27.42 -16.66
CA PRO A 391 23.59 -27.64 -17.16
C PRO A 391 24.53 -28.04 -16.02
N LYS A 392 25.07 -29.24 -16.17
CA LYS A 392 26.23 -29.85 -15.50
C LYS A 392 26.54 -29.50 -14.04
N GLY A 393 26.31 -30.44 -13.12
CA GLY A 393 27.27 -30.77 -12.08
C GLY A 393 26.90 -30.55 -10.62
N LYS A 394 25.76 -29.88 -10.26
CA LYS A 394 25.25 -29.86 -8.87
C LYS A 394 23.82 -30.36 -8.86
N LYS A 395 23.50 -31.31 -7.96
CA LYS A 395 22.10 -31.68 -7.65
C LYS A 395 21.39 -30.47 -6.99
N SER A 396 20.98 -29.48 -7.78
CA SER A 396 20.10 -28.42 -7.30
C SER A 396 18.67 -28.95 -7.26
N LEU A 397 17.93 -28.58 -6.22
CA LEU A 397 16.49 -28.87 -6.13
C LEU A 397 15.76 -28.17 -7.31
N PRO A 398 14.70 -28.78 -7.85
CA PRO A 398 13.87 -28.13 -8.85
C PRO A 398 13.36 -26.79 -8.36
N GLN A 399 13.29 -25.77 -9.23
CA GLN A 399 12.77 -24.46 -8.89
C GLN A 399 11.27 -24.42 -9.06
N LEU A 400 10.57 -23.89 -8.04
CA LEU A 400 9.12 -23.76 -8.01
C LEU A 400 8.69 -22.67 -7.03
N ASN A 401 7.83 -21.77 -7.45
CA ASN A 401 7.23 -20.76 -6.60
C ASN A 401 5.97 -21.34 -5.93
N VAL A 402 5.99 -21.56 -4.62
CA VAL A 402 4.89 -22.19 -3.89
C VAL A 402 4.08 -21.16 -3.13
N THR A 403 2.77 -21.14 -3.35
CA THR A 403 1.80 -20.25 -2.68
C THR A 403 0.79 -21.08 -1.90
N PRO A 404 0.99 -21.28 -0.59
CA PRO A 404 0.04 -21.98 0.26
C PRO A 404 -1.07 -21.05 0.77
N ARG A 405 -2.30 -21.58 0.82
CA ARG A 405 -3.45 -20.97 1.48
C ARG A 405 -4.19 -22.05 2.28
N ASP A 406 -4.60 -21.72 3.50
CA ASP A 406 -5.33 -22.63 4.41
C ASP A 406 -4.61 -23.96 4.70
N CYS A 407 -3.29 -24.04 4.54
CA CYS A 407 -2.55 -25.29 4.68
C CYS A 407 -2.22 -25.65 6.14
N GLY A 408 -2.32 -24.70 7.08
CA GLY A 408 -1.88 -24.89 8.48
C GLY A 408 -0.36 -25.08 8.61
N MET A 409 0.40 -24.76 7.57
CA MET A 409 1.86 -24.90 7.47
C MET A 409 2.45 -23.66 6.77
N ASN A 410 3.67 -23.29 7.11
CA ASN A 410 4.39 -22.23 6.42
C ASN A 410 4.95 -22.71 5.07
N THR A 411 5.27 -21.75 4.20
CA THR A 411 5.76 -22.01 2.83
C THR A 411 7.06 -22.82 2.83
N GLN A 412 7.96 -22.58 3.79
CA GLN A 412 9.26 -23.24 3.85
C GLN A 412 9.14 -24.72 4.20
N ASP A 413 8.23 -25.07 5.11
CA ASP A 413 8.00 -26.47 5.48
C ASP A 413 7.36 -27.25 4.33
N ILE A 414 6.42 -26.63 3.59
CA ILE A 414 5.83 -27.24 2.40
C ILE A 414 6.92 -27.47 1.34
N LYS A 415 7.78 -26.49 1.05
CA LYS A 415 8.89 -26.62 0.09
C LYS A 415 9.89 -27.72 0.48
N LYS A 416 10.22 -27.87 1.77
CA LYS A 416 11.07 -28.95 2.26
C LYS A 416 10.46 -30.32 1.96
N ILE A 417 9.14 -30.51 2.20
CA ILE A 417 8.46 -31.77 1.93
C ILE A 417 8.39 -32.04 0.42
N LEU A 418 8.10 -31.01 -0.37
CA LEU A 418 8.05 -31.11 -1.83
C LEU A 418 9.43 -31.22 -2.49
N GLN A 419 10.51 -30.99 -1.73
CA GLN A 419 11.90 -30.98 -2.22
C GLN A 419 12.10 -30.02 -3.40
N VAL A 420 11.68 -28.76 -3.23
CA VAL A 420 11.80 -27.68 -4.23
C VAL A 420 12.46 -26.45 -3.61
N SER A 421 13.08 -25.63 -4.46
CA SER A 421 13.65 -24.33 -4.10
C SER A 421 12.87 -23.20 -4.78
N ASP A 422 13.00 -21.96 -4.27
CA ASP A 422 12.40 -20.77 -4.90
C ASP A 422 12.99 -20.50 -6.27
N GLY A 423 12.14 -20.04 -7.18
CA GLY A 423 12.54 -19.56 -8.49
C GLY A 423 11.84 -20.25 -9.65
N GLY A 424 12.33 -19.95 -10.88
CA GLY A 424 11.75 -20.43 -12.11
C GLY A 424 10.41 -19.78 -12.48
N ASN A 425 9.83 -20.24 -13.59
CA ASN A 425 8.61 -19.66 -14.17
C ASN A 425 7.34 -20.46 -13.82
N GLN A 426 7.49 -21.53 -13.03
CA GLN A 426 6.37 -22.35 -12.59
C GLN A 426 5.92 -21.96 -11.19
N TYR A 427 4.63 -22.05 -10.97
CA TYR A 427 3.95 -21.73 -9.71
C TYR A 427 3.09 -22.90 -9.28
N LEU A 428 3.07 -23.17 -7.99
CA LEU A 428 2.19 -24.15 -7.35
C LEU A 428 1.31 -23.41 -6.34
N PHE A 429 0.02 -23.28 -6.66
CA PHE A 429 -0.97 -22.84 -5.68
C PHE A 429 -1.47 -24.08 -4.96
N ILE A 430 -1.51 -24.03 -3.63
CA ILE A 430 -1.85 -25.20 -2.82
C ILE A 430 -2.75 -24.79 -1.65
N THR A 431 -3.77 -25.60 -1.40
CA THR A 431 -4.67 -25.47 -0.27
C THR A 431 -4.87 -26.80 0.42
N ARG A 432 -5.44 -26.77 1.62
CA ARG A 432 -5.81 -27.98 2.37
C ARG A 432 -7.28 -27.93 2.75
N ASN A 433 -8.01 -28.93 2.32
CA ASN A 433 -9.39 -29.14 2.76
C ASN A 433 -9.43 -30.42 3.61
N ASN A 434 -9.84 -30.29 4.88
CA ASN A 434 -9.80 -31.35 5.87
C ASN A 434 -8.37 -31.95 6.03
N LYS A 435 -8.18 -33.20 5.57
CA LYS A 435 -6.89 -33.91 5.67
C LYS A 435 -6.12 -34.01 4.35
N GLN A 436 -6.71 -33.54 3.25
CA GLN A 436 -6.11 -33.62 1.91
C GLN A 436 -5.68 -32.27 1.40
N PHE A 437 -4.54 -32.26 0.69
CA PHE A 437 -4.09 -31.09 -0.06
C PHE A 437 -4.60 -31.18 -1.49
N THR A 438 -4.97 -30.03 -2.05
CA THR A 438 -5.19 -29.83 -3.48
C THR A 438 -4.17 -28.81 -3.96
N ALA A 439 -3.49 -29.11 -5.05
CA ALA A 439 -2.47 -28.25 -5.60
C ALA A 439 -2.64 -28.10 -7.13
N TRP A 440 -2.37 -26.91 -7.63
CA TRP A 440 -2.49 -26.53 -9.03
C TRP A 440 -1.15 -26.01 -9.51
N LEU A 441 -0.56 -26.68 -10.50
CA LEU A 441 0.68 -26.27 -11.16
C LEU A 441 0.34 -25.47 -12.41
N GLY A 442 1.14 -24.45 -12.70
CA GLY A 442 0.96 -23.65 -13.91
C GLY A 442 1.93 -22.49 -14.03
N SER A 443 1.62 -21.57 -14.92
CA SER A 443 2.32 -20.30 -15.11
C SER A 443 1.40 -19.12 -14.80
N ILE A 444 1.95 -18.08 -14.18
CA ILE A 444 1.19 -16.84 -13.98
C ILE A 444 0.96 -16.18 -15.34
N ALA A 445 -0.28 -15.78 -15.59
CA ALA A 445 -0.59 -14.98 -16.77
C ALA A 445 0.26 -13.70 -16.76
N PRO A 446 0.89 -13.35 -17.89
CA PRO A 446 1.73 -12.16 -17.96
C PRO A 446 0.91 -10.93 -17.55
N ARG A 447 1.51 -10.05 -16.75
CA ARG A 447 1.01 -8.68 -16.64
C ARG A 447 1.20 -8.09 -18.02
N LYS A 448 0.10 -7.75 -18.70
CA LYS A 448 0.24 -6.99 -19.96
C LYS A 448 0.85 -5.65 -19.56
N ASN A 449 2.11 -5.44 -19.92
CA ASN A 449 2.68 -4.10 -19.95
C ASN A 449 1.94 -3.35 -21.04
N GLN A 450 1.14 -2.39 -20.64
CA GLN A 450 0.60 -1.40 -21.57
C GLN A 450 1.66 -0.39 -21.93
#